data_c73609ac18a5a869e74e3be7929bc765
#
_entry.id   c73609ac18a5a869e74e3be7929bc765
#
_cell.length_a   1.000
_cell.length_b   1.000
_cell.length_c   1.000
_cell.angle_alpha   90.00
_cell.angle_beta   90.00
_cell.angle_gamma   90.00
#
_symmetry.space_group_name_H-M   'P 1'
#
loop_
_entity.id
_entity.type
_entity.pdbx_description
1 polymer ?
#
loop_
_entity_poly.entity_id
_entity_poly.type
_entity_poly.pdbx_seq_one_letter_code
_entity_poly.pdbx_strand_id
1 'polypeptide(L)'
;MPAPHGRAPGGPAASAHPTASAHPTALTHPTALTHPTASAHPTALTHPTASAHPTASAHPTALAHPAAPVHPGRLVPSLERAVLAHRGLPSAAPENTMAAFRAAADAGARWIETDVDLLADGTPVLIHDTALERTTDRGGSIYGLRAADLAHVDAGSWFGPDFAGERLPTLEAFIDFVNERGINANIELKANEQGAARSVELVDTLAAALERLDAGRQVLVSSFSQPLLMAFHQRHPQYATAVLYESTTIRPDWRSVAELCGAVAIHPEDTGLTEAMVRAVRAAGYGVNVWTVNRPDRANQLFNWGCTGVFTDVYPLLAAGPAR
;
A
#
# COMPACT_ATOMS: atom_id res chain seq x y z
N MET A 1 71.84 25.40 -4.39
CA MET A 1 72.41 25.95 -5.63
C MET A 1 72.31 24.90 -6.74
N PRO A 2 71.90 25.20 -7.96
CA PRO A 2 70.87 26.17 -8.38
C PRO A 2 69.73 25.52 -9.23
N ALA A 3 68.60 26.20 -9.32
CA ALA A 3 67.71 26.10 -10.47
C ALA A 3 68.34 26.75 -11.71
N PRO A 4 67.85 26.58 -12.97
CA PRO A 4 66.76 27.41 -13.38
C PRO A 4 65.85 26.90 -14.57
N HIS A 5 64.75 27.64 -14.74
CA HIS A 5 64.05 28.09 -15.97
C HIS A 5 63.38 27.03 -16.86
N GLY A 6 62.16 27.12 -17.33
CA GLY A 6 61.28 28.26 -17.58
C GLY A 6 60.38 27.94 -18.77
N ARG A 7 59.18 28.43 -18.74
CA ARG A 7 58.33 28.86 -19.83
C ARG A 7 56.93 28.23 -19.92
N ALA A 8 55.97 29.01 -19.56
CA ALA A 8 54.67 29.10 -20.23
C ALA A 8 54.82 30.08 -21.43
N PRO A 9 53.84 30.31 -22.30
CA PRO A 9 52.41 30.01 -22.31
C PRO A 9 51.90 29.58 -23.71
N GLY A 10 50.68 29.11 -23.78
CA GLY A 10 49.89 28.99 -24.98
C GLY A 10 48.41 28.99 -24.64
N GLY A 11 47.74 30.12 -24.72
CA GLY A 11 46.31 30.27 -24.68
C GLY A 11 45.66 30.16 -26.08
N PRO A 12 44.43 30.57 -26.33
CA PRO A 12 43.30 29.62 -26.40
C PRO A 12 42.85 29.42 -27.86
N ALA A 13 42.28 28.25 -28.17
CA ALA A 13 41.54 28.04 -29.41
C ALA A 13 40.04 27.94 -29.05
N ALA A 14 39.33 28.97 -29.46
CA ALA A 14 37.89 28.99 -29.56
C ALA A 14 37.43 28.01 -30.63
N SER A 15 36.54 27.11 -30.32
CA SER A 15 35.82 26.33 -31.32
C SER A 15 34.31 26.54 -31.14
N ALA A 16 33.70 26.84 -32.26
CA ALA A 16 32.39 27.39 -32.49
C ALA A 16 31.23 26.46 -32.09
N HIS A 17 30.15 27.08 -31.61
CA HIS A 17 28.84 26.45 -31.46
C HIS A 17 28.23 26.12 -32.83
N PRO A 18 27.61 24.96 -33.01
CA PRO A 18 26.75 24.76 -34.17
C PRO A 18 25.38 25.40 -33.91
N THR A 19 24.93 26.12 -34.91
CA THR A 19 23.68 26.83 -35.06
C THR A 19 22.46 25.91 -35.00
N ALA A 20 21.38 26.43 -34.43
CA ALA A 20 20.04 25.85 -34.31
C ALA A 20 19.53 25.25 -35.65
N SER A 21 19.02 24.04 -35.59
CA SER A 21 18.24 23.38 -36.63
C SER A 21 16.75 23.65 -36.41
N ALA A 22 16.07 23.93 -37.52
CA ALA A 22 14.71 24.42 -37.62
C ALA A 22 13.63 23.44 -37.07
N HIS A 23 12.58 24.02 -36.45
CA HIS A 23 11.35 23.34 -36.13
C HIS A 23 10.62 22.83 -37.38
N PRO A 24 10.03 21.63 -37.35
CA PRO A 24 9.10 21.22 -38.39
C PRO A 24 7.76 21.93 -38.25
N THR A 25 7.24 22.37 -39.37
CA THR A 25 6.00 23.08 -39.62
C THR A 25 4.77 22.34 -39.14
N ALA A 26 3.81 23.12 -38.63
CA ALA A 26 2.50 22.69 -38.13
C ALA A 26 1.71 21.84 -39.16
N LEU A 27 1.15 20.74 -38.68
CA LEU A 27 0.13 19.94 -39.36
C LEU A 27 -1.20 20.68 -39.33
N THR A 28 -1.75 20.94 -40.51
CA THR A 28 -3.07 21.56 -40.73
C THR A 28 -4.19 20.66 -40.24
N HIS A 29 -5.10 21.26 -39.46
CA HIS A 29 -6.34 20.62 -39.03
C HIS A 29 -7.28 20.32 -40.21
N PRO A 30 -7.98 19.18 -40.25
CA PRO A 30 -9.02 18.96 -41.22
C PRO A 30 -10.27 19.77 -40.87
N THR A 31 -10.90 20.31 -41.91
CA THR A 31 -12.09 21.14 -41.97
C THR A 31 -13.33 20.51 -41.30
N ALA A 32 -14.10 21.35 -40.64
CA ALA A 32 -15.34 21.04 -39.93
C ALA A 32 -16.35 20.31 -40.80
N LEU A 33 -16.94 19.23 -40.26
CA LEU A 33 -18.13 18.57 -40.78
C LEU A 33 -19.35 19.42 -40.42
N THR A 34 -20.13 19.76 -41.43
CA THR A 34 -21.37 20.52 -41.37
C THR A 34 -22.48 19.74 -40.61
N HIS A 35 -23.11 20.40 -39.64
CA HIS A 35 -24.27 19.87 -38.93
C HIS A 35 -25.50 19.80 -39.86
N PRO A 36 -26.33 18.74 -39.77
CA PRO A 36 -27.61 18.73 -40.43
C PRO A 36 -28.63 19.62 -39.69
N THR A 37 -29.41 20.34 -40.47
CA THR A 37 -30.45 21.27 -40.09
C THR A 37 -31.59 20.64 -39.25
N ALA A 38 -32.07 21.40 -38.27
CA ALA A 38 -33.14 21.09 -37.34
C ALA A 38 -34.42 20.61 -38.02
N SER A 39 -34.98 19.51 -37.56
CA SER A 39 -36.35 19.05 -37.86
C SER A 39 -37.30 19.43 -36.72
N ALA A 40 -38.52 19.78 -37.09
CA ALA A 40 -39.56 20.45 -36.33
C ALA A 40 -39.91 19.80 -34.98
N HIS A 41 -40.22 20.65 -33.98
CA HIS A 41 -40.82 20.27 -32.70
C HIS A 41 -42.25 19.75 -32.87
N PRO A 42 -42.65 18.66 -32.21
CA PRO A 42 -44.06 18.33 -32.03
C PRO A 42 -44.64 19.13 -30.86
N THR A 43 -45.89 19.56 -31.08
CA THR A 43 -46.77 20.36 -30.24
C THR A 43 -46.96 19.86 -28.82
N ALA A 44 -47.10 20.81 -27.90
CA ALA A 44 -47.30 20.66 -26.45
C ALA A 44 -48.38 19.62 -26.08
N LEU A 45 -48.03 18.70 -25.21
CA LEU A 45 -48.94 17.89 -24.43
C LEU A 45 -49.26 18.60 -23.11
N THR A 46 -50.58 18.79 -22.88
CA THR A 46 -51.17 19.41 -21.70
C THR A 46 -50.79 18.64 -20.41
N HIS A 47 -50.30 19.38 -19.38
CA HIS A 47 -50.05 18.84 -18.06
C HIS A 47 -51.34 18.39 -17.37
N PRO A 48 -51.40 17.22 -16.74
CA PRO A 48 -52.44 16.90 -15.78
C PRO A 48 -52.20 17.60 -14.46
N THR A 49 -53.28 18.11 -13.89
CA THR A 49 -53.39 18.83 -12.62
C THR A 49 -52.83 18.03 -11.45
N ALA A 50 -52.24 18.76 -10.53
CA ALA A 50 -51.63 18.31 -9.28
C ALA A 50 -52.53 17.30 -8.52
N SER A 51 -51.96 16.13 -8.26
CA SER A 51 -52.46 15.17 -7.27
C SER A 51 -51.74 15.35 -5.95
N ALA A 52 -52.49 15.30 -4.85
CA ALA A 52 -52.05 15.56 -3.51
C ALA A 52 -50.84 14.70 -3.09
N HIS A 53 -49.85 15.34 -2.41
CA HIS A 53 -48.74 14.64 -1.76
C HIS A 53 -49.29 13.65 -0.73
N PRO A 54 -48.85 12.38 -0.72
CA PRO A 54 -49.06 11.50 0.40
C PRO A 54 -48.19 11.95 1.59
N THR A 55 -48.81 12.06 2.73
CA THR A 55 -48.21 12.31 4.03
C THR A 55 -47.05 11.34 4.31
N ALA A 56 -45.98 11.88 4.92
CA ALA A 56 -44.75 11.20 5.32
C ALA A 56 -45.00 9.78 5.85
N SER A 57 -44.54 8.80 5.08
CA SER A 57 -44.43 7.41 5.54
C SER A 57 -43.22 7.31 6.45
N ALA A 58 -43.39 6.63 7.59
CA ALA A 58 -42.34 6.36 8.56
C ALA A 58 -41.09 5.76 7.89
N HIS A 59 -39.90 6.26 8.27
CA HIS A 59 -38.64 5.68 7.88
C HIS A 59 -38.65 4.17 8.15
N PRO A 60 -38.31 3.32 7.20
CA PRO A 60 -38.17 1.90 7.48
C PRO A 60 -37.05 1.74 8.53
N THR A 61 -37.39 1.05 9.62
CA THR A 61 -36.45 0.56 10.63
C THR A 61 -35.24 -0.03 9.90
N ALA A 62 -34.04 0.44 10.26
CA ALA A 62 -32.79 -0.06 9.72
C ALA A 62 -32.80 -1.59 9.75
N LEU A 63 -32.88 -2.21 8.58
CA LEU A 63 -32.69 -3.66 8.46
C LEU A 63 -31.31 -3.97 8.99
N ALA A 64 -31.23 -4.81 10.03
CA ALA A 64 -29.98 -5.37 10.50
C ALA A 64 -29.35 -6.11 9.30
N HIS A 65 -28.30 -5.53 8.75
CA HIS A 65 -27.56 -6.18 7.68
C HIS A 65 -26.83 -7.38 8.26
N PRO A 66 -26.87 -8.55 7.61
CA PRO A 66 -26.09 -9.70 8.04
C PRO A 66 -24.61 -9.32 8.06
N ALA A 67 -23.90 -9.78 9.10
CA ALA A 67 -22.43 -9.70 9.15
C ALA A 67 -21.83 -10.28 7.86
N ALA A 68 -20.68 -9.75 7.44
CA ALA A 68 -19.96 -10.26 6.27
C ALA A 68 -19.87 -11.80 6.31
N PRO A 69 -20.07 -12.50 5.19
CA PRO A 69 -20.06 -13.97 5.16
C PRO A 69 -18.70 -14.48 5.65
N VAL A 70 -18.68 -15.16 6.78
CA VAL A 70 -17.49 -15.82 7.31
C VAL A 70 -17.38 -17.17 6.60
N HIS A 71 -16.35 -17.35 5.78
CA HIS A 71 -16.05 -18.67 5.22
C HIS A 71 -15.66 -19.64 6.36
N PRO A 72 -16.26 -20.84 6.43
CA PRO A 72 -15.87 -21.84 7.43
C PRO A 72 -14.37 -22.16 7.30
N GLY A 73 -13.63 -22.00 8.41
CA GLY A 73 -12.17 -22.23 8.42
C GLY A 73 -11.29 -21.01 8.20
N ARG A 74 -11.88 -19.84 7.92
CA ARG A 74 -11.13 -18.59 7.79
C ARG A 74 -10.66 -18.09 9.14
N LEU A 75 -9.35 -17.97 9.33
CA LEU A 75 -8.77 -17.33 10.49
C LEU A 75 -8.85 -15.81 10.34
N VAL A 76 -9.84 -15.18 10.97
CA VAL A 76 -9.93 -13.72 11.02
C VAL A 76 -9.08 -13.24 12.19
N PRO A 77 -8.05 -12.39 11.93
CA PRO A 77 -7.22 -11.83 12.98
C PRO A 77 -8.05 -11.03 13.99
N SER A 78 -7.83 -11.30 15.28
CA SER A 78 -8.42 -10.51 16.37
C SER A 78 -7.49 -9.33 16.64
N LEU A 79 -7.80 -8.18 16.05
CA LEU A 79 -7.12 -6.92 16.33
C LEU A 79 -8.00 -6.08 17.27
N GLU A 80 -7.51 -5.86 18.50
CA GLU A 80 -8.11 -4.95 19.46
C GLU A 80 -7.06 -3.99 19.98
N ARG A 81 -7.16 -2.71 19.56
CA ARG A 81 -6.19 -1.65 19.87
C ARG A 81 -4.74 -2.08 19.55
N ALA A 82 -4.57 -2.76 18.42
CA ALA A 82 -3.27 -3.27 18.01
C ALA A 82 -2.35 -2.14 17.49
N VAL A 83 -1.08 -2.21 17.85
CA VAL A 83 -0.02 -1.40 17.24
C VAL A 83 0.75 -2.32 16.30
N LEU A 84 0.79 -1.98 15.02
CA LEU A 84 1.50 -2.72 13.99
C LEU A 84 2.77 -1.95 13.62
N ALA A 85 3.92 -2.62 13.66
CA ALA A 85 5.20 -2.04 13.29
C ALA A 85 5.30 -1.97 11.76
N HIS A 86 5.20 -0.76 11.19
CA HIS A 86 5.15 -0.48 9.76
C HIS A 86 6.53 -0.68 9.13
N ARG A 87 6.65 -1.63 8.20
CA ARG A 87 7.91 -2.05 7.57
C ARG A 87 9.01 -2.43 8.58
N GLY A 88 8.60 -2.97 9.73
CA GLY A 88 9.48 -3.21 10.88
C GLY A 88 9.55 -2.02 11.84
N LEU A 89 10.75 -1.54 12.16
CA LEU A 89 10.97 -0.35 13.00
C LEU A 89 11.83 0.67 12.25
N PRO A 90 11.26 1.41 11.26
CA PRO A 90 12.02 2.29 10.37
C PRO A 90 12.58 3.52 11.09
N SER A 91 12.18 3.81 12.32
CA SER A 91 12.83 4.82 13.16
C SER A 91 14.18 4.37 13.75
N ALA A 92 14.52 3.08 13.68
CA ALA A 92 15.73 2.52 14.28
C ALA A 92 16.59 1.69 13.30
N ALA A 93 16.03 1.23 12.17
CA ALA A 93 16.72 0.41 11.19
C ALA A 93 16.11 0.61 9.79
N PRO A 94 16.82 0.31 8.69
CA PRO A 94 16.29 0.50 7.33
C PRO A 94 15.01 -0.32 7.10
N GLU A 95 13.96 0.34 6.58
CA GLU A 95 12.63 -0.26 6.34
C GLU A 95 12.71 -1.55 5.50
N ASN A 96 11.77 -2.47 5.73
CA ASN A 96 11.65 -3.73 4.99
C ASN A 96 12.95 -4.57 4.96
N THR A 97 13.81 -4.47 5.99
CA THR A 97 14.99 -5.32 6.17
C THR A 97 14.87 -6.22 7.39
N MET A 98 15.68 -7.28 7.42
CA MET A 98 15.71 -8.16 8.60
C MET A 98 16.18 -7.41 9.85
N ALA A 99 16.99 -6.37 9.73
CA ALA A 99 17.37 -5.49 10.84
C ALA A 99 16.15 -4.76 11.43
N ALA A 100 15.29 -4.17 10.57
CA ALA A 100 14.08 -3.48 11.03
C ALA A 100 13.06 -4.45 11.67
N PHE A 101 12.91 -5.65 11.12
CA PHE A 101 12.00 -6.66 11.68
C PHE A 101 12.50 -7.16 13.05
N ARG A 102 13.82 -7.41 13.19
CA ARG A 102 14.42 -7.76 14.50
C ARG A 102 14.23 -6.64 15.50
N ALA A 103 14.52 -5.39 15.13
CA ALA A 103 14.33 -4.24 16.00
C ALA A 103 12.88 -4.09 16.48
N ALA A 104 11.90 -4.29 15.60
CA ALA A 104 10.49 -4.28 15.97
C ALA A 104 10.12 -5.41 16.95
N ALA A 105 10.56 -6.64 16.69
CA ALA A 105 10.30 -7.79 17.55
C ALA A 105 10.96 -7.63 18.92
N ASP A 106 12.21 -7.13 18.97
CA ASP A 106 12.95 -6.87 20.20
C ASP A 106 12.32 -5.74 21.03
N ALA A 107 11.64 -4.79 20.36
CA ALA A 107 10.82 -3.76 20.99
C ALA A 107 9.44 -4.30 21.47
N GLY A 108 9.14 -5.60 21.26
CA GLY A 108 7.93 -6.25 21.72
C GLY A 108 6.76 -6.18 20.72
N ALA A 109 7.02 -5.89 19.44
CA ALA A 109 5.98 -5.88 18.42
C ALA A 109 5.37 -7.28 18.26
N ARG A 110 4.05 -7.35 18.34
CA ARG A 110 3.27 -8.58 18.13
C ARG A 110 2.75 -8.68 16.69
N TRP A 111 2.75 -7.58 15.98
CA TRP A 111 2.38 -7.47 14.59
C TRP A 111 3.44 -6.65 13.86
N ILE A 112 3.92 -7.17 12.75
CA ILE A 112 4.81 -6.46 11.84
C ILE A 112 4.12 -6.38 10.49
N GLU A 113 4.23 -5.23 9.88
CA GLU A 113 3.77 -5.01 8.51
C GLU A 113 4.97 -4.98 7.56
N THR A 114 4.77 -5.45 6.32
CA THR A 114 5.75 -5.44 5.25
C THR A 114 5.09 -5.46 3.88
N ASP A 115 5.84 -5.05 2.86
CA ASP A 115 5.41 -4.98 1.46
C ASP A 115 6.05 -6.10 0.64
N VAL A 116 5.29 -6.78 -0.23
CA VAL A 116 5.80 -7.83 -1.11
C VAL A 116 5.51 -7.58 -2.57
N ASP A 117 6.52 -7.78 -3.42
CA ASP A 117 6.40 -7.84 -4.88
C ASP A 117 7.36 -8.90 -5.46
N LEU A 118 7.34 -9.13 -6.78
CA LEU A 118 8.15 -10.14 -7.47
C LEU A 118 9.33 -9.55 -8.22
N LEU A 119 10.47 -10.19 -8.11
CA LEU A 119 11.62 -9.96 -8.99
C LEU A 119 11.36 -10.54 -10.40
N ALA A 120 12.25 -10.26 -11.35
CA ALA A 120 12.16 -10.74 -12.74
C ALA A 120 11.97 -12.25 -12.88
N ASP A 121 12.55 -13.04 -11.98
CA ASP A 121 12.48 -14.51 -11.98
C ASP A 121 11.35 -15.10 -11.14
N GLY A 122 10.45 -14.25 -10.58
CA GLY A 122 9.35 -14.70 -9.74
C GLY A 122 9.67 -14.81 -8.25
N THR A 123 10.88 -14.51 -7.83
CA THR A 123 11.25 -14.50 -6.41
C THR A 123 10.49 -13.40 -5.67
N PRO A 124 9.74 -13.70 -4.60
CA PRO A 124 9.06 -12.70 -3.80
C PRO A 124 10.05 -11.97 -2.89
N VAL A 125 10.10 -10.65 -3.00
CA VAL A 125 11.03 -9.77 -2.27
C VAL A 125 10.25 -8.76 -1.43
N LEU A 126 10.82 -8.36 -0.31
CA LEU A 126 10.21 -7.35 0.57
C LEU A 126 10.82 -5.98 0.29
N ILE A 127 10.01 -5.12 -0.30
CA ILE A 127 10.35 -3.73 -0.64
C ILE A 127 9.08 -2.94 -0.93
N HIS A 128 9.07 -1.66 -0.54
CA HIS A 128 7.90 -0.81 -0.78
C HIS A 128 7.80 -0.29 -2.21
N ASP A 129 8.93 0.22 -2.75
CA ASP A 129 8.96 0.87 -4.06
C ASP A 129 9.40 -0.10 -5.15
N THR A 130 8.86 0.04 -6.35
CA THR A 130 9.39 -0.66 -7.54
C THR A 130 10.75 -0.12 -7.97
N ALA A 131 11.05 1.14 -7.65
CA ALA A 131 12.34 1.78 -7.88
C ALA A 131 13.31 1.52 -6.73
N LEU A 132 14.57 1.24 -7.04
CA LEU A 132 15.59 0.83 -6.05
C LEU A 132 16.27 2.00 -5.34
N GLU A 133 16.24 3.21 -5.91
CA GLU A 133 17.10 4.35 -5.55
C GLU A 133 16.87 4.85 -4.12
N ARG A 134 15.67 4.76 -3.57
CA ARG A 134 15.35 5.33 -2.26
C ARG A 134 15.93 4.53 -1.11
N THR A 135 15.90 3.20 -1.20
CA THR A 135 16.22 2.31 -0.08
C THR A 135 17.34 1.31 -0.39
N THR A 136 18.06 1.50 -1.50
CA THR A 136 19.21 0.66 -1.86
C THR A 136 20.37 1.47 -2.46
N ASP A 137 21.53 0.82 -2.62
CA ASP A 137 22.69 1.35 -3.33
C ASP A 137 22.59 1.22 -4.86
N ARG A 138 21.41 0.77 -5.38
CA ARG A 138 21.18 0.51 -6.80
C ARG A 138 20.19 1.49 -7.39
N GLY A 139 20.30 1.67 -8.71
CA GLY A 139 19.30 2.34 -9.53
C GLY A 139 18.52 1.35 -10.38
N GLY A 140 17.35 1.79 -10.85
CA GLY A 140 16.47 1.02 -11.69
C GLY A 140 15.31 0.36 -10.95
N SER A 141 14.74 -0.70 -11.51
CA SER A 141 13.56 -1.36 -10.97
C SER A 141 13.88 -2.75 -10.43
N ILE A 142 13.15 -3.17 -9.38
CA ILE A 142 13.16 -4.56 -8.88
C ILE A 142 12.86 -5.57 -9.98
N TYR A 143 12.09 -5.18 -10.99
CA TYR A 143 11.75 -6.04 -12.14
C TYR A 143 12.95 -6.33 -13.07
N GLY A 144 14.09 -5.69 -12.86
CA GLY A 144 15.36 -6.02 -13.51
C GLY A 144 16.22 -7.00 -12.69
N LEU A 145 15.88 -7.25 -11.44
CA LEU A 145 16.65 -8.11 -10.53
C LEU A 145 16.16 -9.57 -10.53
N ARG A 146 17.05 -10.46 -10.16
CA ARG A 146 16.80 -11.88 -9.88
C ARG A 146 17.23 -12.22 -8.47
N ALA A 147 16.84 -13.35 -7.94
CA ALA A 147 17.26 -13.83 -6.62
C ALA A 147 18.79 -13.78 -6.40
N ALA A 148 19.57 -14.14 -7.42
CA ALA A 148 21.04 -14.09 -7.34
C ALA A 148 21.61 -12.67 -7.14
N ASP A 149 20.89 -11.63 -7.57
CA ASP A 149 21.33 -10.25 -7.46
C ASP A 149 21.17 -9.70 -6.03
N LEU A 150 20.26 -10.28 -5.22
CA LEU A 150 19.96 -9.81 -3.87
C LEU A 150 21.21 -9.82 -2.96
N ALA A 151 22.14 -10.76 -3.17
CA ALA A 151 23.41 -10.81 -2.43
C ALA A 151 24.30 -9.57 -2.67
N HIS A 152 24.03 -8.82 -3.73
CA HIS A 152 24.84 -7.68 -4.19
C HIS A 152 24.08 -6.33 -4.10
N VAL A 153 22.88 -6.30 -3.58
CA VAL A 153 22.08 -5.09 -3.35
C VAL A 153 22.21 -4.71 -1.88
N ASP A 154 22.75 -3.53 -1.59
CA ASP A 154 22.81 -3.00 -0.22
C ASP A 154 21.54 -2.19 0.06
N ALA A 155 20.73 -2.69 0.98
CA ALA A 155 19.48 -2.07 1.41
C ALA A 155 19.61 -1.34 2.77
N GLY A 156 20.82 -1.17 3.29
CA GLY A 156 21.05 -0.60 4.62
C GLY A 156 21.91 0.66 4.66
N SER A 157 22.90 0.78 3.78
CA SER A 157 23.86 1.90 3.80
C SER A 157 23.23 3.29 3.69
N TRP A 158 22.08 3.40 3.02
CA TRP A 158 21.32 4.66 2.90
C TRP A 158 20.81 5.17 4.25
N PHE A 159 20.52 4.24 5.18
CA PHE A 159 20.03 4.56 6.52
C PHE A 159 21.19 4.96 7.46
N GLY A 160 22.32 4.27 7.36
CA GLY A 160 23.49 4.56 8.16
C GLY A 160 24.60 3.50 8.02
N PRO A 161 25.85 3.84 8.36
CA PRO A 161 27.01 2.96 8.16
C PRO A 161 26.91 1.65 8.94
N ASP A 162 26.22 1.62 10.09
CA ASP A 162 26.06 0.43 10.92
C ASP A 162 25.15 -0.63 10.25
N PHE A 163 24.39 -0.24 9.21
CA PHE A 163 23.52 -1.12 8.43
C PHE A 163 24.10 -1.47 7.07
N ALA A 164 25.34 -1.05 6.77
CA ALA A 164 26.00 -1.40 5.52
C ALA A 164 26.03 -2.93 5.36
N GLY A 165 25.57 -3.40 4.21
CA GLY A 165 25.49 -4.83 3.93
C GLY A 165 24.15 -5.50 4.29
N GLU A 166 23.17 -4.81 4.87
CA GLU A 166 21.79 -5.33 4.93
C GLU A 166 21.29 -5.58 3.51
N ARG A 167 20.44 -6.59 3.35
CA ARG A 167 19.93 -7.04 2.05
C ARG A 167 18.42 -6.93 2.02
N LEU A 168 17.86 -6.85 0.80
CA LEU A 168 16.43 -7.03 0.61
C LEU A 168 16.05 -8.48 0.98
N PRO A 169 15.17 -8.68 1.97
CA PRO A 169 14.76 -10.03 2.37
C PRO A 169 13.83 -10.64 1.32
N THR A 170 13.86 -11.97 1.19
CA THR A 170 12.78 -12.70 0.53
C THR A 170 11.60 -12.87 1.47
N LEU A 171 10.41 -13.11 0.90
CA LEU A 171 9.20 -13.42 1.68
C LEU A 171 9.39 -14.66 2.56
N GLU A 172 10.07 -15.69 2.05
CA GLU A 172 10.34 -16.92 2.81
C GLU A 172 11.18 -16.64 4.06
N ALA A 173 12.21 -15.80 3.95
CA ALA A 173 13.05 -15.41 5.09
C ALA A 173 12.22 -14.66 6.16
N PHE A 174 11.27 -13.85 5.73
CA PHE A 174 10.35 -13.17 6.64
C PHE A 174 9.37 -14.13 7.32
N ILE A 175 8.80 -15.09 6.58
CA ILE A 175 7.91 -16.11 7.14
C ILE A 175 8.64 -16.95 8.19
N ASP A 176 9.86 -17.38 7.91
CA ASP A 176 10.69 -18.13 8.87
C ASP A 176 10.93 -17.30 10.14
N PHE A 177 11.24 -16.00 10.00
CA PHE A 177 11.40 -15.07 11.12
C PHE A 177 10.09 -14.88 11.92
N VAL A 178 8.94 -14.74 11.26
CA VAL A 178 7.62 -14.65 11.91
C VAL A 178 7.36 -15.88 12.77
N ASN A 179 7.65 -17.07 12.27
CA ASN A 179 7.52 -18.33 13.01
C ASN A 179 8.48 -18.38 14.20
N GLU A 180 9.78 -18.11 13.99
CA GLU A 180 10.81 -18.10 15.02
C GLU A 180 10.49 -17.17 16.18
N ARG A 181 10.03 -15.96 15.87
CA ARG A 181 9.74 -14.92 16.88
C ARG A 181 8.33 -15.02 17.48
N GLY A 182 7.49 -15.89 16.94
CA GLY A 182 6.12 -16.07 17.43
C GLY A 182 5.22 -14.85 17.25
N ILE A 183 5.45 -14.04 16.22
CA ILE A 183 4.71 -12.81 15.90
C ILE A 183 3.71 -13.04 14.78
N ASN A 184 2.89 -12.03 14.49
CA ASN A 184 1.90 -12.01 13.41
C ASN A 184 2.31 -11.02 12.32
N ALA A 185 1.73 -11.14 11.12
CA ALA A 185 2.09 -10.30 9.99
C ALA A 185 0.88 -9.65 9.32
N ASN A 186 1.04 -8.39 8.91
CA ASN A 186 0.28 -7.78 7.84
C ASN A 186 1.18 -7.72 6.61
N ILE A 187 0.77 -8.32 5.50
CA ILE A 187 1.57 -8.33 4.27
C ILE A 187 0.81 -7.59 3.18
N GLU A 188 1.38 -6.47 2.72
CA GLU A 188 0.83 -5.73 1.60
C GLU A 188 1.25 -6.36 0.28
N LEU A 189 0.28 -6.77 -0.54
CA LEU A 189 0.48 -7.08 -1.95
C LEU A 189 0.64 -5.78 -2.72
N LYS A 190 1.84 -5.50 -3.22
CA LYS A 190 2.09 -4.35 -4.07
C LYS A 190 1.40 -4.51 -5.43
N ALA A 191 0.96 -3.40 -6.01
CA ALA A 191 0.39 -3.40 -7.36
C ALA A 191 1.50 -3.70 -8.37
N ASN A 192 1.64 -4.97 -8.79
CA ASN A 192 2.65 -5.38 -9.75
C ASN A 192 2.40 -4.74 -11.12
N GLU A 193 3.40 -4.05 -11.67
CA GLU A 193 3.32 -3.27 -12.90
C GLU A 193 3.58 -4.09 -14.17
N GLN A 194 3.84 -5.39 -14.04
CA GLN A 194 4.21 -6.27 -15.15
C GLN A 194 3.02 -6.99 -15.81
N GLY A 195 1.80 -6.56 -15.50
CA GLY A 195 0.56 -7.06 -16.10
C GLY A 195 -0.08 -8.23 -15.35
N ALA A 196 -1.26 -8.64 -15.81
CA ALA A 196 -2.15 -9.55 -15.09
C ALA A 196 -1.53 -10.93 -14.77
N ALA A 197 -0.72 -11.48 -15.67
CA ALA A 197 -0.08 -12.79 -15.43
C ALA A 197 0.87 -12.73 -14.22
N ARG A 198 1.68 -11.67 -14.11
CA ARG A 198 2.59 -11.47 -12.98
C ARG A 198 1.84 -11.13 -11.71
N SER A 199 0.74 -10.39 -11.81
CA SER A 199 -0.14 -10.11 -10.67
C SER A 199 -0.74 -11.40 -10.09
N VAL A 200 -1.18 -12.34 -10.94
CA VAL A 200 -1.68 -13.65 -10.50
C VAL A 200 -0.55 -14.50 -9.92
N GLU A 201 0.64 -14.46 -10.50
CA GLU A 201 1.82 -15.15 -9.95
C GLU A 201 2.18 -14.63 -8.55
N LEU A 202 2.16 -13.32 -8.32
CA LEU A 202 2.39 -12.72 -7.00
C LEU A 202 1.34 -13.22 -5.97
N VAL A 203 0.06 -13.26 -6.36
CA VAL A 203 -1.03 -13.78 -5.53
C VAL A 203 -0.77 -15.23 -5.12
N ASP A 204 -0.44 -16.10 -6.07
CA ASP A 204 -0.22 -17.54 -5.81
C ASP A 204 1.08 -17.77 -5.02
N THR A 205 2.13 -16.99 -5.31
CA THR A 205 3.41 -17.07 -4.59
C THR A 205 3.26 -16.67 -3.13
N LEU A 206 2.54 -15.56 -2.86
CA LEU A 206 2.24 -15.18 -1.47
C LEU A 206 1.48 -16.29 -0.75
N ALA A 207 0.41 -16.82 -1.36
CA ALA A 207 -0.41 -17.85 -0.72
C ALA A 207 0.42 -19.12 -0.41
N ALA A 208 1.29 -19.55 -1.32
CA ALA A 208 2.18 -20.68 -1.11
C ALA A 208 3.17 -20.44 0.05
N ALA A 209 3.71 -19.23 0.18
CA ALA A 209 4.56 -18.88 1.31
C ALA A 209 3.80 -18.89 2.64
N LEU A 210 2.53 -18.42 2.65
CA LEU A 210 1.68 -18.42 3.84
C LEU A 210 1.34 -19.82 4.36
N GLU A 211 1.38 -20.85 3.53
CA GLU A 211 1.21 -22.25 3.97
C GLU A 211 2.32 -22.72 4.94
N ARG A 212 3.46 -22.01 4.97
CA ARG A 212 4.58 -22.29 5.88
C ARG A 212 4.44 -21.65 7.26
N LEU A 213 3.39 -20.84 7.48
CA LEU A 213 3.14 -20.22 8.79
C LEU A 213 2.76 -21.30 9.81
N ASP A 214 3.35 -21.23 11.00
CA ASP A 214 3.03 -22.09 12.11
C ASP A 214 1.58 -21.91 12.58
N ALA A 215 0.99 -22.98 13.09
CA ALA A 215 -0.34 -22.95 13.70
C ALA A 215 -0.38 -21.91 14.83
N GLY A 216 -1.36 -21.02 14.77
CA GLY A 216 -1.51 -19.93 15.74
C GLY A 216 -0.85 -18.61 15.30
N ARG A 217 -0.10 -18.58 14.20
CA ARG A 217 0.28 -17.30 13.56
C ARG A 217 -0.92 -16.73 12.83
N GLN A 218 -1.10 -15.43 12.95
CA GLN A 218 -2.16 -14.71 12.26
C GLN A 218 -1.55 -13.87 11.14
N VAL A 219 -2.22 -13.85 10.00
CA VAL A 219 -1.84 -13.02 8.86
C VAL A 219 -3.05 -12.23 8.36
N LEU A 220 -2.78 -11.01 7.93
CA LEU A 220 -3.71 -10.16 7.22
C LEU A 220 -3.05 -9.72 5.92
N VAL A 221 -3.69 -9.99 4.79
CA VAL A 221 -3.18 -9.59 3.47
C VAL A 221 -3.88 -8.30 3.06
N SER A 222 -3.11 -7.27 2.77
CA SER A 222 -3.65 -5.96 2.37
C SER A 222 -3.15 -5.54 1.01
N SER A 223 -3.88 -4.63 0.35
CA SER A 223 -3.44 -3.98 -0.89
C SER A 223 -4.25 -2.72 -1.18
N PHE A 224 -3.62 -1.76 -1.87
CA PHE A 224 -4.30 -0.67 -2.56
C PHE A 224 -4.99 -1.14 -3.85
N SER A 225 -4.47 -2.21 -4.45
CA SER A 225 -5.05 -2.78 -5.68
C SER A 225 -6.25 -3.67 -5.36
N GLN A 226 -7.45 -3.11 -5.47
CA GLN A 226 -8.69 -3.86 -5.30
C GLN A 226 -8.80 -5.06 -6.24
N PRO A 227 -8.44 -4.96 -7.54
CA PRO A 227 -8.43 -6.13 -8.43
C PRO A 227 -7.50 -7.25 -7.94
N LEU A 228 -6.34 -6.90 -7.38
CA LEU A 228 -5.38 -7.87 -6.85
C LEU A 228 -5.95 -8.58 -5.60
N LEU A 229 -6.56 -7.82 -4.67
CA LEU A 229 -7.23 -8.40 -3.51
C LEU A 229 -8.42 -9.29 -3.88
N MET A 230 -9.21 -8.90 -4.89
CA MET A 230 -10.29 -9.74 -5.40
C MET A 230 -9.76 -11.06 -5.96
N ALA A 231 -8.67 -11.00 -6.75
CA ALA A 231 -8.01 -12.20 -7.27
C ALA A 231 -7.46 -13.07 -6.14
N PHE A 232 -6.82 -12.47 -5.13
CA PHE A 232 -6.32 -13.18 -3.95
C PHE A 232 -7.46 -13.86 -3.18
N HIS A 233 -8.53 -13.13 -2.86
CA HIS A 233 -9.69 -13.70 -2.15
C HIS A 233 -10.37 -14.82 -2.91
N GLN A 234 -10.56 -14.69 -4.23
CA GLN A 234 -11.21 -15.72 -5.06
C GLN A 234 -10.40 -17.01 -5.12
N ARG A 235 -9.07 -16.92 -5.14
CA ARG A 235 -8.17 -18.05 -5.25
C ARG A 235 -7.82 -18.68 -3.90
N HIS A 236 -7.73 -17.86 -2.85
CA HIS A 236 -7.25 -18.23 -1.52
C HIS A 236 -8.17 -17.69 -0.41
N PRO A 237 -9.47 -18.10 -0.39
CA PRO A 237 -10.48 -17.53 0.50
C PRO A 237 -10.25 -17.82 2.00
N GLN A 238 -9.32 -18.73 2.33
CA GLN A 238 -8.95 -19.07 3.70
C GLN A 238 -8.18 -17.95 4.41
N TYR A 239 -7.55 -17.03 3.68
CA TYR A 239 -6.82 -15.90 4.27
C TYR A 239 -7.68 -14.66 4.41
N ALA A 240 -7.46 -13.93 5.50
CA ALA A 240 -8.12 -12.65 5.74
C ALA A 240 -7.48 -11.53 4.90
N THR A 241 -8.31 -10.67 4.33
CA THR A 241 -7.85 -9.53 3.52
C THR A 241 -8.29 -8.21 4.12
N ALA A 242 -7.61 -7.12 3.76
CA ALA A 242 -7.96 -5.75 4.10
C ALA A 242 -7.71 -4.80 2.92
N VAL A 243 -8.63 -3.88 2.68
CA VAL A 243 -8.47 -2.88 1.60
C VAL A 243 -7.75 -1.66 2.14
N LEU A 244 -6.63 -1.29 1.50
CA LEU A 244 -5.91 -0.04 1.76
C LEU A 244 -6.56 1.12 0.99
N TYR A 245 -6.66 2.27 1.65
CA TYR A 245 -7.20 3.50 1.08
C TYR A 245 -6.35 4.71 1.43
N GLU A 246 -5.97 5.49 0.43
CA GLU A 246 -5.52 6.86 0.62
C GLU A 246 -6.69 7.76 1.00
N SER A 247 -6.43 8.92 1.61
CA SER A 247 -7.44 9.83 2.15
C SER A 247 -8.55 10.22 1.17
N THR A 248 -8.23 10.30 -0.11
CA THR A 248 -9.15 10.72 -1.17
C THR A 248 -9.84 9.57 -1.89
N THR A 249 -9.50 8.32 -1.59
CA THR A 249 -9.95 7.14 -2.35
C THR A 249 -11.09 6.37 -1.69
N ILE A 250 -11.40 6.64 -0.41
CA ILE A 250 -12.55 6.04 0.26
C ILE A 250 -13.84 6.67 -0.30
N ARG A 251 -14.65 5.88 -0.97
CA ARG A 251 -15.92 6.30 -1.59
C ARG A 251 -17.11 5.74 -0.82
N PRO A 252 -18.33 6.23 -1.07
CA PRO A 252 -19.54 5.71 -0.42
C PRO A 252 -19.77 4.21 -0.64
N ASP A 253 -19.24 3.62 -1.71
CA ASP A 253 -19.32 2.21 -2.06
C ASP A 253 -18.24 1.33 -1.43
N TRP A 254 -17.44 1.87 -0.47
CA TRP A 254 -16.36 1.15 0.20
C TRP A 254 -16.76 -0.23 0.71
N ARG A 255 -18.03 -0.38 1.16
CA ARG A 255 -18.55 -1.64 1.66
C ARG A 255 -18.66 -2.69 0.55
N SER A 256 -19.20 -2.31 -0.62
CA SER A 256 -19.26 -3.22 -1.77
C SER A 256 -17.87 -3.67 -2.20
N VAL A 257 -16.90 -2.77 -2.19
CA VAL A 257 -15.49 -3.09 -2.45
C VAL A 257 -14.95 -4.07 -1.42
N ALA A 258 -15.17 -3.81 -0.12
CA ALA A 258 -14.72 -4.69 0.95
C ALA A 258 -15.33 -6.10 0.81
N GLU A 259 -16.61 -6.20 0.51
CA GLU A 259 -17.31 -7.48 0.29
C GLU A 259 -16.75 -8.23 -0.93
N LEU A 260 -16.51 -7.57 -2.04
CA LEU A 260 -15.93 -8.16 -3.26
C LEU A 260 -14.48 -8.64 -3.03
N CYS A 261 -13.72 -7.90 -2.25
CA CYS A 261 -12.34 -8.27 -1.86
C CYS A 261 -12.31 -9.31 -0.74
N GLY A 262 -13.45 -9.72 -0.18
CA GLY A 262 -13.53 -10.57 1.00
C GLY A 262 -12.86 -9.96 2.22
N ALA A 263 -12.78 -8.63 2.31
CA ALA A 263 -12.06 -7.96 3.38
C ALA A 263 -12.76 -8.09 4.73
N VAL A 264 -11.97 -8.17 5.79
CA VAL A 264 -12.43 -8.14 7.19
C VAL A 264 -12.17 -6.78 7.83
N ALA A 265 -11.34 -5.96 7.19
CA ALA A 265 -10.96 -4.63 7.64
C ALA A 265 -10.74 -3.70 6.45
N ILE A 266 -10.76 -2.40 6.73
CA ILE A 266 -10.19 -1.38 5.85
C ILE A 266 -8.99 -0.74 6.54
N HIS A 267 -7.98 -0.34 5.75
CA HIS A 267 -6.77 0.33 6.20
C HIS A 267 -6.72 1.74 5.61
N PRO A 268 -7.41 2.72 6.21
CA PRO A 268 -7.40 4.09 5.72
C PRO A 268 -6.13 4.84 6.13
N GLU A 269 -5.72 5.80 5.28
CA GLU A 269 -4.78 6.83 5.67
C GLU A 269 -5.36 7.71 6.79
N ASP A 270 -4.51 8.19 7.70
CA ASP A 270 -4.91 9.05 8.82
C ASP A 270 -5.40 10.42 8.36
N THR A 271 -4.85 10.93 7.24
CA THR A 271 -5.19 12.25 6.69
C THR A 271 -6.66 12.31 6.29
N GLY A 272 -7.40 13.24 6.89
CA GLY A 272 -8.82 13.45 6.59
C GLY A 272 -9.78 12.39 7.16
N LEU A 273 -9.29 11.37 7.87
CA LEU A 273 -10.15 10.37 8.51
C LEU A 273 -10.97 11.00 9.64
N THR A 274 -12.27 10.72 9.64
CA THR A 274 -13.22 11.25 10.62
C THR A 274 -13.74 10.18 11.55
N GLU A 275 -14.15 10.58 12.78
CA GLU A 275 -14.81 9.68 13.72
C GLU A 275 -16.08 9.05 13.14
N ALA A 276 -16.86 9.84 12.39
CA ALA A 276 -18.09 9.35 11.76
C ALA A 276 -17.81 8.20 10.78
N MET A 277 -16.75 8.31 9.98
CA MET A 277 -16.34 7.24 9.06
C MET A 277 -15.91 5.98 9.83
N VAL A 278 -15.04 6.13 10.85
CA VAL A 278 -14.60 5.00 11.66
C VAL A 278 -15.80 4.29 12.29
N ARG A 279 -16.72 5.04 12.90
CA ARG A 279 -17.91 4.47 13.52
C ARG A 279 -18.83 3.77 12.52
N ALA A 280 -18.99 4.34 11.32
CA ALA A 280 -19.80 3.71 10.26
C ALA A 280 -19.21 2.37 9.80
N VAL A 281 -17.90 2.29 9.60
CA VAL A 281 -17.20 1.07 9.22
C VAL A 281 -17.27 0.02 10.32
N ARG A 282 -17.05 0.43 11.58
CA ARG A 282 -17.17 -0.44 12.75
C ARG A 282 -18.59 -0.97 12.95
N ALA A 283 -19.60 -0.12 12.77
CA ALA A 283 -21.02 -0.52 12.86
C ALA A 283 -21.41 -1.53 11.77
N ALA A 284 -20.73 -1.50 10.61
CA ALA A 284 -20.89 -2.48 9.55
C ALA A 284 -20.12 -3.80 9.81
N GLY A 285 -19.41 -3.93 10.95
CA GLY A 285 -18.72 -5.16 11.35
C GLY A 285 -17.27 -5.29 10.88
N TYR A 286 -16.69 -4.26 10.24
CA TYR A 286 -15.32 -4.28 9.73
C TYR A 286 -14.32 -3.72 10.73
N GLY A 287 -13.08 -4.24 10.69
CA GLY A 287 -11.92 -3.62 11.35
C GLY A 287 -11.53 -2.30 10.68
N VAL A 288 -10.88 -1.42 11.45
CA VAL A 288 -10.29 -0.18 10.94
C VAL A 288 -8.87 -0.09 11.49
N ASN A 289 -7.85 -0.20 10.61
CA ASN A 289 -6.45 -0.09 10.99
C ASN A 289 -5.82 1.06 10.22
N VAL A 290 -5.42 2.10 10.94
CA VAL A 290 -5.06 3.42 10.34
C VAL A 290 -3.56 3.54 10.14
N TRP A 291 -3.11 4.03 8.98
CA TRP A 291 -1.71 4.26 8.62
C TRP A 291 -1.47 5.73 8.21
N THR A 292 -0.30 6.36 8.37
CA THR A 292 0.73 5.97 9.31
C THR A 292 0.66 6.88 10.52
N VAL A 293 0.54 6.32 11.70
CA VAL A 293 0.27 7.06 12.93
C VAL A 293 1.50 7.04 13.83
N ASN A 294 2.19 8.20 13.95
CA ASN A 294 3.45 8.31 14.69
C ASN A 294 3.33 9.15 15.98
N ARG A 295 2.11 9.50 16.38
CA ARG A 295 1.84 10.31 17.57
C ARG A 295 0.93 9.57 18.55
N PRO A 296 1.33 9.44 19.84
CA PRO A 296 0.54 8.73 20.86
C PRO A 296 -0.84 9.33 21.11
N ASP A 297 -0.95 10.66 21.09
CA ASP A 297 -2.24 11.36 21.25
C ASP A 297 -3.19 11.02 20.10
N ARG A 298 -2.70 10.97 18.85
CA ARG A 298 -3.49 10.61 17.68
C ARG A 298 -3.90 9.13 17.71
N ALA A 299 -2.99 8.23 18.06
CA ALA A 299 -3.30 6.82 18.22
C ALA A 299 -4.41 6.60 19.27
N ASN A 300 -4.32 7.25 20.42
CA ASN A 300 -5.34 7.19 21.47
C ASN A 300 -6.69 7.73 20.98
N GLN A 301 -6.70 8.84 20.23
CA GLN A 301 -7.91 9.39 19.63
C GLN A 301 -8.58 8.39 18.69
N LEU A 302 -7.80 7.78 17.78
CA LEU A 302 -8.27 6.77 16.83
C LEU A 302 -8.85 5.55 17.54
N PHE A 303 -8.18 5.05 18.56
CA PHE A 303 -8.69 3.95 19.38
C PHE A 303 -9.99 4.32 20.14
N ASN A 304 -10.14 5.57 20.58
CA ASN A 304 -11.38 6.05 21.20
C ASN A 304 -12.52 6.19 20.18
N TRP A 305 -12.21 6.42 18.89
CA TRP A 305 -13.20 6.35 17.82
C TRP A 305 -13.63 4.93 17.49
N GLY A 306 -12.88 3.91 17.93
CA GLY A 306 -13.17 2.50 17.72
C GLY A 306 -12.26 1.81 16.71
N CYS A 307 -11.14 2.43 16.29
CA CYS A 307 -10.15 1.78 15.44
C CYS A 307 -9.61 0.50 16.11
N THR A 308 -9.40 -0.54 15.30
CA THR A 308 -8.88 -1.84 15.75
C THR A 308 -7.36 -1.90 15.76
N GLY A 309 -6.69 -1.08 14.92
CA GLY A 309 -5.25 -1.03 14.84
C GLY A 309 -4.72 0.31 14.33
N VAL A 310 -3.43 0.53 14.53
CA VAL A 310 -2.66 1.60 13.91
C VAL A 310 -1.31 1.06 13.44
N PHE A 311 -0.89 1.47 12.24
CA PHE A 311 0.46 1.24 11.72
C PHE A 311 1.35 2.41 12.11
N THR A 312 2.59 2.11 12.55
CA THR A 312 3.50 3.15 13.06
C THR A 312 4.96 2.86 12.72
N ASP A 313 5.70 3.93 12.44
CA ASP A 313 7.16 3.90 12.27
C ASP A 313 7.93 3.96 13.61
N VAL A 314 7.22 4.27 14.70
CA VAL A 314 7.81 4.55 16.03
C VAL A 314 7.22 3.62 17.10
N TYR A 315 7.20 2.32 16.83
CA TYR A 315 6.51 1.31 17.64
C TYR A 315 6.69 1.47 19.16
N PRO A 316 7.92 1.62 19.71
CA PRO A 316 8.10 1.72 21.17
C PRO A 316 7.36 2.91 21.80
N LEU A 317 7.24 4.02 21.03
CA LEU A 317 6.57 5.22 21.51
C LEU A 317 5.05 5.01 21.68
N LEU A 318 4.43 4.24 20.80
CA LEU A 318 3.00 3.97 20.86
C LEU A 318 2.67 2.79 21.80
N ALA A 319 3.54 1.78 21.85
CA ALA A 319 3.36 0.59 22.68
C ALA A 319 3.50 0.88 24.18
N ALA A 320 4.29 1.90 24.57
CA ALA A 320 4.46 2.32 25.95
C ALA A 320 3.19 2.87 26.60
N GLY A 321 2.16 3.17 25.82
CA GLY A 321 0.94 3.82 26.31
C GLY A 321 1.18 5.27 26.75
N PRO A 322 0.14 6.01 27.18
CA PRO A 322 0.34 7.32 27.79
C PRO A 322 1.18 7.18 29.06
N ALA A 323 2.22 7.97 29.19
CA ALA A 323 2.94 8.11 30.46
C ALA A 323 1.89 8.41 31.56
N ARG A 324 1.84 7.55 32.57
CA ARG A 324 0.92 7.68 33.70
C ARG A 324 1.33 8.88 34.57
#